data_373948790f24bb0b3c934c71527fbe75
#
_entry.id   373948790f24bb0b3c934c71527fbe75
#
_cell.length_a   1.000
_cell.length_b   1.000
_cell.length_c   1.000
_cell.angle_alpha   90.00
_cell.angle_beta   90.00
_cell.angle_gamma   90.00
#
_symmetry.space_group_name_H-M   'P 1'
#
loop_
_entity.id
_entity.type
_entity.pdbx_description
1 polymer ?
#
loop_
_entity_poly.entity_id
_entity_poly.type
_entity_poly.pdbx_seq_one_letter_code
_entity_poly.pdbx_strand_id
1 'polypeptide(L)'
;MMIDKLLEDRRLLKKQLFWIELSFKECEDIGIKENYTIEEFGKFETLCSRYSRGIDFLIRKIFRTIDSYEFENQGTLIDVVNNAHKRGLFEDIDKLRLMKDVRNSIAHEYIEDELTNIFEDVLLYSFDLIEIIKKTLIYIDRVAK
;
A
#
# COMPACT_ATOMS: atom_id res chain seq x y z
N MET A 1 5.43 -2.45 -24.94
CA MET A 1 4.83 -3.78 -24.75
C MET A 1 4.29 -3.88 -23.32
N MET A 2 3.24 -4.61 -23.12
CA MET A 2 2.66 -4.78 -21.78
C MET A 2 3.62 -5.44 -20.80
N ILE A 3 4.44 -6.38 -21.27
CA ILE A 3 5.44 -7.03 -20.42
C ILE A 3 6.46 -6.01 -19.89
N ASP A 4 6.89 -5.08 -20.72
CA ASP A 4 7.86 -4.05 -20.31
C ASP A 4 7.27 -3.14 -19.25
N LYS A 5 6.00 -2.77 -19.39
CA LYS A 5 5.30 -1.96 -18.39
C LYS A 5 5.15 -2.71 -17.08
N LEU A 6 4.79 -4.00 -17.15
CA LEU A 6 4.65 -4.84 -15.95
C LEU A 6 5.98 -4.95 -15.21
N LEU A 7 7.09 -5.15 -15.92
CA LEU A 7 8.41 -5.26 -15.31
C LEU A 7 8.87 -3.93 -14.72
N GLU A 8 8.57 -2.80 -15.38
CA GLU A 8 8.88 -1.48 -14.84
C GLU A 8 8.06 -1.20 -13.58
N ASP A 9 6.78 -1.51 -13.60
CA ASP A 9 5.93 -1.35 -12.42
C ASP A 9 6.41 -2.24 -11.27
N ARG A 10 6.87 -3.47 -11.59
CA ARG A 10 7.47 -4.35 -10.59
C ARG A 10 8.69 -3.71 -9.94
N ARG A 11 9.56 -3.11 -10.74
CA ARG A 11 10.77 -2.44 -10.25
C ARG A 11 10.42 -1.32 -9.28
N LEU A 12 9.42 -0.50 -9.65
CA LEU A 12 8.97 0.61 -8.81
C LEU A 12 8.30 0.10 -7.52
N LEU A 13 7.54 -0.96 -7.63
CA LEU A 13 6.87 -1.55 -6.46
C LEU A 13 7.88 -2.11 -5.45
N LYS A 14 8.96 -2.74 -5.93
CA LYS A 14 10.05 -3.19 -5.08
C LYS A 14 10.71 -2.05 -4.33
N LYS A 15 10.91 -0.91 -4.99
CA LYS A 15 11.48 0.27 -4.34
C LYS A 15 10.54 0.81 -3.26
N GLN A 16 9.25 0.88 -3.55
CA GLN A 16 8.28 1.32 -2.55
C GLN A 16 8.23 0.37 -1.37
N LEU A 17 8.28 -0.93 -1.61
CA LEU A 17 8.31 -1.93 -0.54
C LEU A 17 9.50 -1.70 0.39
N PHE A 18 10.68 -1.46 -0.16
CA PHE A 18 11.88 -1.18 0.63
C PHE A 18 11.66 -0.01 1.60
N TRP A 19 11.13 1.10 1.10
CA TRP A 19 10.93 2.30 1.91
C TRP A 19 9.80 2.12 2.93
N ILE A 20 8.74 1.44 2.56
CA ILE A 20 7.62 1.16 3.48
C ILE A 20 8.10 0.25 4.61
N GLU A 21 8.86 -0.81 4.29
CA GLU A 21 9.39 -1.71 5.32
C GLU A 21 10.33 -0.99 6.27
N LEU A 22 11.17 -0.11 5.76
CA LEU A 22 12.08 0.68 6.59
C LEU A 22 11.31 1.56 7.57
N SER A 23 10.33 2.31 7.07
CA SER A 23 9.50 3.17 7.92
C SER A 23 8.66 2.37 8.91
N PHE A 24 8.11 1.25 8.48
CA PHE A 24 7.34 0.37 9.34
C PHE A 24 8.19 -0.10 10.52
N LYS A 25 9.40 -0.56 10.25
CA LYS A 25 10.32 -1.04 11.28
C LYS A 25 10.66 0.06 12.28
N GLU A 26 10.98 1.25 11.80
CA GLU A 26 11.30 2.38 12.66
C GLU A 26 10.11 2.73 13.57
N CYS A 27 8.91 2.77 13.01
CA CYS A 27 7.71 3.11 13.78
C CYS A 27 7.31 1.98 14.75
N GLU A 28 7.50 0.73 14.34
CA GLU A 28 7.27 -0.42 15.22
C GLU A 28 8.19 -0.34 16.45
N ASP A 29 9.44 0.02 16.27
CA ASP A 29 10.40 0.16 17.35
C ASP A 29 10.05 1.33 18.29
N ILE A 30 9.52 2.43 17.74
CA ILE A 30 9.03 3.56 18.56
C ILE A 30 7.81 3.14 19.38
N GLY A 31 6.87 2.43 18.74
CA GLY A 31 5.60 2.04 19.36
C GLY A 31 4.59 3.17 19.45
N ILE A 32 3.39 2.82 19.89
CA ILE A 32 2.29 3.78 20.03
C ILE A 32 2.39 4.44 21.41
N LYS A 33 2.38 5.77 21.43
CA LYS A 33 2.59 6.58 22.62
C LYS A 33 1.53 7.66 22.71
N GLU A 34 1.37 8.23 23.92
CA GLU A 34 0.54 9.43 24.09
C GLU A 34 1.25 10.67 23.55
N ASN A 35 2.56 10.74 23.69
CA ASN A 35 3.36 11.87 23.26
C ASN A 35 4.58 11.39 22.50
N TYR A 36 4.91 12.09 21.43
CA TYR A 36 6.04 11.78 20.56
C TYR A 36 7.04 12.94 20.58
N THR A 37 8.32 12.61 20.49
CA THR A 37 9.34 13.61 20.18
C THR A 37 9.14 14.08 18.74
N ILE A 38 9.73 15.22 18.39
CA ILE A 38 9.67 15.73 17.01
C ILE A 38 10.23 14.68 16.03
N GLU A 39 11.32 14.03 16.41
CA GLU A 39 11.93 12.99 15.56
C GLU A 39 11.01 11.79 15.39
N GLU A 40 10.41 11.32 16.47
CA GLU A 40 9.46 10.19 16.43
C GLU A 40 8.24 10.52 15.58
N PHE A 41 7.69 11.72 15.78
CA PHE A 41 6.56 12.18 14.97
C PHE A 41 6.92 12.20 13.48
N GLY A 42 8.10 12.71 13.15
CA GLY A 42 8.57 12.76 11.75
C GLY A 42 8.66 11.38 11.12
N LYS A 43 9.06 10.37 11.88
CA LYS A 43 9.11 8.99 11.38
C LYS A 43 7.72 8.43 11.10
N PHE A 44 6.75 8.67 11.98
CA PHE A 44 5.36 8.29 11.74
C PHE A 44 4.76 9.06 10.57
N GLU A 45 5.04 10.36 10.46
CA GLU A 45 4.59 11.17 9.34
C GLU A 45 5.12 10.61 8.01
N THR A 46 6.38 10.19 7.99
CA THR A 46 6.98 9.54 6.82
C THR A 46 6.28 8.22 6.49
N LEU A 47 5.97 7.41 7.51
CA LEU A 47 5.22 6.17 7.29
C LEU A 47 3.84 6.46 6.69
N CYS A 48 3.13 7.45 7.23
CA CYS A 48 1.82 7.86 6.69
C CYS A 48 1.92 8.22 5.21
N SER A 49 2.93 8.99 4.83
CA SER A 49 3.16 9.40 3.44
C SER A 49 3.47 8.20 2.54
N ARG A 50 4.34 7.31 3.00
CA ARG A 50 4.74 6.12 2.24
C ARG A 50 3.60 5.12 2.12
N TYR A 51 2.83 4.94 3.18
CA TYR A 51 1.62 4.11 3.18
C TYR A 51 0.61 4.62 2.14
N SER A 52 0.31 5.92 2.17
CA SER A 52 -0.65 6.52 1.23
C SER A 52 -0.24 6.33 -0.22
N ARG A 53 1.03 6.61 -0.52
CA ARG A 53 1.56 6.43 -1.88
C ARG A 53 1.57 4.97 -2.29
N GLY A 54 1.89 4.07 -1.35
CA GLY A 54 1.91 2.64 -1.62
C GLY A 54 0.53 2.08 -1.94
N ILE A 55 -0.48 2.45 -1.16
CA ILE A 55 -1.88 2.06 -1.41
C ILE A 55 -2.33 2.57 -2.79
N ASP A 56 -2.09 3.85 -3.07
CA ASP A 56 -2.51 4.43 -4.35
C ASP A 56 -1.80 3.75 -5.53
N PHE A 57 -0.50 3.53 -5.42
CA PHE A 57 0.27 2.89 -6.48
C PHE A 57 -0.20 1.46 -6.72
N LEU A 58 -0.42 0.71 -5.65
CA LEU A 58 -0.85 -0.70 -5.75
C LEU A 58 -2.22 -0.80 -6.43
N ILE A 59 -3.21 -0.06 -5.93
CA ILE A 59 -4.59 -0.21 -6.38
C ILE A 59 -4.82 0.47 -7.73
N ARG A 60 -4.30 1.67 -7.91
CA ARG A 60 -4.60 2.46 -9.10
C ARG A 60 -3.69 2.13 -10.28
N LYS A 61 -2.49 1.60 -10.02
CA LYS A 61 -1.54 1.34 -11.09
C LYS A 61 -1.19 -0.14 -11.23
N ILE A 62 -0.68 -0.77 -10.20
CA ILE A 62 -0.18 -2.15 -10.28
C ILE A 62 -1.30 -3.12 -10.66
N PHE A 63 -2.42 -3.08 -9.94
CA PHE A 63 -3.54 -3.98 -10.22
C PHE A 63 -4.08 -3.77 -11.62
N ARG A 64 -4.13 -2.52 -12.10
CA ARG A 64 -4.57 -2.23 -13.48
C ARG A 64 -3.58 -2.75 -14.52
N THR A 65 -2.29 -2.64 -14.25
CA THR A 65 -1.27 -3.15 -15.16
C THR A 65 -1.36 -4.68 -15.28
N ILE A 66 -1.60 -5.36 -14.17
CA ILE A 66 -1.80 -6.82 -14.18
C ILE A 66 -3.05 -7.17 -15.00
N ASP A 67 -4.16 -6.45 -14.79
CA ASP A 67 -5.38 -6.64 -15.56
C ASP A 67 -5.09 -6.52 -17.07
N SER A 68 -4.41 -5.46 -17.46
CA SER A 68 -4.06 -5.21 -18.86
C SER A 68 -3.15 -6.31 -19.41
N TYR A 69 -2.19 -6.77 -18.62
CA TYR A 69 -1.27 -7.83 -19.04
C TYR A 69 -2.02 -9.15 -19.27
N GLU A 70 -3.02 -9.44 -18.45
CA GLU A 70 -3.80 -10.67 -18.53
C GLU A 70 -5.08 -10.53 -19.39
N PHE A 71 -5.17 -9.44 -20.15
CA PHE A 71 -6.29 -9.16 -21.07
C PHE A 71 -7.65 -9.03 -20.38
N GLU A 72 -7.67 -8.73 -19.09
CA GLU A 72 -8.91 -8.41 -18.40
C GLU A 72 -9.33 -7.00 -18.78
N ASN A 73 -10.62 -6.79 -18.98
CA ASN A 73 -11.13 -5.48 -19.32
C ASN A 73 -10.91 -4.51 -18.17
N GLN A 74 -10.45 -3.33 -18.54
CA GLN A 74 -10.25 -2.26 -17.58
C GLN A 74 -11.61 -1.65 -17.24
N GLY A 75 -12.14 -2.04 -16.12
CA GLY A 75 -13.40 -1.51 -15.65
C GLY A 75 -13.19 -0.40 -14.62
N THR A 76 -14.13 -0.31 -13.71
CA THR A 76 -14.07 0.61 -12.57
C THR A 76 -12.98 0.15 -11.60
N LEU A 77 -12.67 1.00 -10.64
CA LEU A 77 -11.75 0.66 -9.57
C LEU A 77 -12.23 -0.59 -8.80
N ILE A 78 -13.54 -0.74 -8.62
CA ILE A 78 -14.13 -1.90 -7.96
C ILE A 78 -13.82 -3.18 -8.75
N ASP A 79 -13.92 -3.13 -10.08
CA ASP A 79 -13.61 -4.28 -10.93
C ASP A 79 -12.15 -4.68 -10.81
N VAL A 80 -11.24 -3.70 -10.79
CA VAL A 80 -9.81 -3.94 -10.66
C VAL A 80 -9.49 -4.60 -9.32
N VAL A 81 -10.10 -4.14 -8.25
CA VAL A 81 -9.93 -4.69 -6.90
C VAL A 81 -10.47 -6.12 -6.85
N ASN A 82 -11.65 -6.37 -7.44
CA ASN A 82 -12.23 -7.71 -7.47
C ASN A 82 -11.34 -8.69 -8.24
N ASN A 83 -10.74 -8.26 -9.35
CA ASN A 83 -9.82 -9.09 -10.10
C ASN A 83 -8.56 -9.43 -9.30
N ALA A 84 -8.02 -8.46 -8.57
CA ALA A 84 -6.88 -8.69 -7.69
C ALA A 84 -7.23 -9.69 -6.58
N HIS A 85 -8.43 -9.60 -6.02
CA HIS A 85 -8.92 -10.56 -5.03
C HIS A 85 -8.99 -11.96 -5.61
N LYS A 86 -9.54 -12.12 -6.82
CA LYS A 86 -9.61 -13.42 -7.50
C LYS A 86 -8.24 -14.03 -7.75
N ARG A 87 -7.22 -13.20 -7.96
CA ARG A 87 -5.84 -13.66 -8.15
C ARG A 87 -5.16 -14.05 -6.84
N GLY A 88 -5.80 -13.84 -5.71
CA GLY A 88 -5.24 -14.18 -4.41
C GLY A 88 -4.20 -13.18 -3.90
N LEU A 89 -4.21 -11.96 -4.40
CA LEU A 89 -3.25 -10.94 -3.98
C LEU A 89 -3.55 -10.42 -2.57
N PHE A 90 -4.79 -10.54 -2.15
CA PHE A 90 -5.22 -10.30 -0.77
C PHE A 90 -6.46 -11.16 -0.51
N GLU A 91 -6.73 -11.42 0.76
CA GLU A 91 -7.79 -12.37 1.14
C GLU A 91 -9.12 -11.69 1.48
N ASP A 92 -9.06 -10.51 2.09
CA ASP A 92 -10.23 -9.85 2.68
C ASP A 92 -10.47 -8.49 2.03
N ILE A 93 -11.55 -8.41 1.22
CA ILE A 93 -11.95 -7.17 0.55
C ILE A 93 -12.33 -6.10 1.57
N ASP A 94 -12.98 -6.48 2.67
CA ASP A 94 -13.38 -5.51 3.70
C ASP A 94 -12.15 -4.89 4.36
N LYS A 95 -11.12 -5.69 4.61
CA LYS A 95 -9.86 -5.17 5.14
C LYS A 95 -9.22 -4.17 4.17
N LEU A 96 -9.23 -4.47 2.88
CA LEU A 96 -8.69 -3.54 1.88
C LEU A 96 -9.47 -2.22 1.87
N ARG A 97 -10.79 -2.26 2.05
CA ARG A 97 -11.59 -1.04 2.19
C ARG A 97 -11.18 -0.23 3.41
N LEU A 98 -10.96 -0.90 4.55
CA LEU A 98 -10.46 -0.24 5.76
C LEU A 98 -9.10 0.40 5.51
N MET A 99 -8.22 -0.28 4.78
CA MET A 99 -6.91 0.27 4.42
C MET A 99 -7.02 1.52 3.57
N LYS A 100 -7.98 1.55 2.63
CA LYS A 100 -8.27 2.74 1.82
C LYS A 100 -8.86 3.87 2.67
N ASP A 101 -9.72 3.53 3.63
CA ASP A 101 -10.29 4.52 4.55
C ASP A 101 -9.19 5.16 5.40
N VAL A 102 -8.22 4.37 5.87
CA VAL A 102 -7.06 4.90 6.60
C VAL A 102 -6.25 5.84 5.71
N ARG A 103 -6.04 5.47 4.44
CA ARG A 103 -5.37 6.35 3.49
C ARG A 103 -6.09 7.70 3.37
N ASN A 104 -7.41 7.69 3.29
CA ASN A 104 -8.20 8.93 3.21
C ASN A 104 -8.13 9.72 4.53
N SER A 105 -8.13 9.02 5.66
CA SER A 105 -8.00 9.64 6.98
C SER A 105 -6.65 10.33 7.16
N ILE A 106 -5.58 9.81 6.57
CA ILE A 106 -4.27 10.47 6.62
C ILE A 106 -4.36 11.89 6.06
N ALA A 107 -4.99 12.06 4.90
CA ALA A 107 -5.13 13.38 4.29
C ALA A 107 -5.97 14.31 5.18
N HIS A 108 -7.08 13.80 5.73
CA HIS A 108 -7.97 14.58 6.61
C HIS A 108 -7.27 15.01 7.90
N GLU A 109 -6.62 14.05 8.59
CA GLU A 109 -5.97 14.33 9.87
C GLU A 109 -4.74 15.22 9.70
N TYR A 110 -4.07 15.13 8.55
CA TYR A 110 -2.94 16.01 8.25
C TYR A 110 -3.41 17.47 8.15
N ILE A 111 -4.52 17.71 7.48
CA ILE A 111 -5.10 19.06 7.33
C ILE A 111 -5.56 19.61 8.69
N GLU A 112 -6.17 18.76 9.51
CA GLU A 112 -6.68 19.15 10.84
C GLU A 112 -5.58 19.20 11.91
N ASP A 113 -4.34 18.87 11.57
CA ASP A 113 -3.20 18.80 12.49
C ASP A 113 -3.42 17.81 13.64
N GLU A 114 -4.08 16.69 13.33
CA GLU A 114 -4.44 15.63 14.28
C GLU A 114 -3.89 14.27 13.84
N LEU A 115 -2.75 14.27 13.16
CA LEU A 115 -2.21 13.08 12.53
C LEU A 115 -1.91 11.95 13.53
N THR A 116 -1.57 12.29 14.76
CA THR A 116 -1.30 11.29 15.80
C THR A 116 -2.49 10.36 16.06
N ASN A 117 -3.72 10.82 15.78
CA ASN A 117 -4.93 10.03 16.01
C ASN A 117 -4.98 8.76 15.19
N ILE A 118 -4.23 8.68 14.08
CA ILE A 118 -4.28 7.54 13.18
C ILE A 118 -2.97 6.76 13.11
N PHE A 119 -1.97 7.10 13.93
CA PHE A 119 -0.68 6.41 13.89
C PHE A 119 -0.81 4.91 14.16
N GLU A 120 -1.67 4.54 15.11
CA GLU A 120 -1.89 3.12 15.41
C GLU A 120 -2.45 2.36 14.22
N ASP A 121 -3.46 2.93 13.56
CA ASP A 121 -4.07 2.30 12.38
C ASP A 121 -3.08 2.22 11.21
N VAL A 122 -2.31 3.28 10.99
CA VAL A 122 -1.31 3.28 9.93
C VAL A 122 -0.26 2.21 10.18
N LEU A 123 0.19 2.09 11.41
CA LEU A 123 1.17 1.06 11.77
C LEU A 123 0.59 -0.34 11.53
N LEU A 124 -0.63 -0.58 12.00
CA LEU A 124 -1.30 -1.86 11.83
C LEU A 124 -1.46 -2.24 10.35
N TYR A 125 -2.03 -1.33 9.56
CA TYR A 125 -2.32 -1.62 8.16
C TYR A 125 -1.11 -1.53 7.24
N SER A 126 -0.02 -0.91 7.67
CA SER A 126 1.25 -0.97 6.94
C SER A 126 1.77 -2.39 6.87
N PHE A 127 1.60 -3.18 7.94
CA PHE A 127 1.94 -4.60 7.90
C PHE A 127 1.15 -5.32 6.80
N ASP A 128 -0.16 -5.08 6.74
CA ASP A 128 -1.02 -5.72 5.72
C ASP A 128 -0.63 -5.27 4.32
N LEU A 129 -0.31 -3.98 4.14
CA LEU A 129 0.14 -3.47 2.84
C LEU A 129 1.42 -4.16 2.39
N ILE A 130 2.39 -4.32 3.30
CA ILE A 130 3.64 -5.01 3.00
C ILE A 130 3.36 -6.44 2.53
N GLU A 131 2.47 -7.15 3.21
CA GLU A 131 2.12 -8.52 2.84
C GLU A 131 1.45 -8.59 1.46
N ILE A 132 0.55 -7.67 1.15
CA ILE A 132 -0.12 -7.62 -0.16
C ILE A 132 0.90 -7.33 -1.26
N ILE A 133 1.81 -6.38 -1.03
CA ILE A 133 2.86 -6.06 -2.00
C ILE A 133 3.73 -7.29 -2.27
N LYS A 134 4.13 -8.02 -1.23
CA LYS A 134 4.94 -9.23 -1.39
C LYS A 134 4.23 -10.29 -2.22
N LYS A 135 2.95 -10.53 -1.94
CA LYS A 135 2.14 -11.48 -2.72
C LYS A 135 2.01 -11.04 -4.17
N THR A 136 1.84 -9.73 -4.39
CA THR A 136 1.72 -9.16 -5.72
C THR A 136 3.01 -9.33 -6.51
N LEU A 137 4.17 -9.10 -5.88
CA LEU A 137 5.47 -9.31 -6.52
C LEU A 137 5.68 -10.77 -6.91
N ILE A 138 5.32 -11.70 -6.05
CA ILE A 138 5.40 -13.14 -6.34
C ILE A 138 4.51 -13.49 -7.54
N TYR A 139 3.30 -12.94 -7.57
CA TYR A 139 2.37 -13.15 -8.68
C TYR A 139 2.95 -12.63 -10.00
N ILE A 140 3.49 -11.42 -9.99
CA ILE A 140 4.09 -10.84 -11.20
C ILE A 140 5.25 -11.70 -11.68
N ASP A 141 6.12 -12.15 -10.78
CA ASP A 141 7.26 -13.00 -11.13
C ASP A 141 6.80 -14.31 -11.78
N ARG A 142 5.68 -14.85 -11.32
CA ARG A 142 5.13 -16.09 -11.86
C ARG A 142 4.54 -15.93 -13.27
N VAL A 143 3.80 -14.85 -13.50
CA VAL A 143 3.12 -14.65 -14.78
C VAL A 143 3.98 -13.97 -15.83
N ALA A 144 5.04 -13.30 -15.45
CA ALA A 144 5.92 -12.55 -16.37
C ALA A 144 7.07 -13.39 -16.92
N LYS A 145 7.02 -14.68 -16.75
CA LYS A 145 8.07 -15.59 -17.28
C LYS A 145 8.02 -15.72 -18.79
#